data_c0d84e0303c61ca7dda00ba2059df500
#
_entry.id   c0d84e0303c61ca7dda00ba2059df500
#
_cell.length_a   1.000
_cell.length_b   1.000
_cell.length_c   1.000
_cell.angle_alpha   90.00
_cell.angle_beta   90.00
_cell.angle_gamma   90.00
#
_symmetry.space_group_name_H-M   'P 1'
#
loop_
_entity.id
_entity.type
_entity.pdbx_description
1 polymer ?
#
loop_
_entity_poly.entity_id
_entity_poly.type
_entity_poly.pdbx_seq_one_letter_code
_entity_poly.pdbx_strand_id
1 'polypeptide(L)'
;MREYMGKNIGTAVITGFLLFSVASVAAANEGMEHGGKHMDAAMAKQHHMMAMYVQVQVKINESLRKSDAKAVEAEARKILVTIPELKAAKPHKNLKQRKALRQIAVAFEADVKKTVAAAKKGDFTGAKSAFAKAEARCNQCHAKFRD
;
A
#
# COMPACT_ATOMS: atom_id res chain seq x y z
N MET A 1 1.44 -64.28 7.61
CA MET A 1 0.58 -65.05 6.68
C MET A 1 -0.44 -64.10 6.08
N ARG A 2 -0.28 -63.78 4.92
CA ARG A 2 -1.11 -63.74 3.70
C ARG A 2 -0.56 -62.69 2.75
N GLU A 3 0.14 -63.21 1.78
CA GLU A 3 0.41 -62.61 0.50
C GLU A 3 -0.92 -62.36 -0.21
N TYR A 4 -0.99 -61.25 -0.96
CA TYR A 4 -1.86 -61.21 -2.12
C TYR A 4 -1.12 -60.55 -3.27
N MET A 5 -0.82 -61.44 -4.18
CA MET A 5 -0.23 -61.29 -5.49
C MET A 5 -1.12 -60.47 -6.44
N GLY A 6 -0.56 -59.61 -7.20
CA GLY A 6 -0.63 -59.51 -8.65
C GLY A 6 -1.88 -58.97 -9.27
N LYS A 7 -1.69 -57.93 -10.07
CA LYS A 7 -2.04 -58.02 -11.51
C LYS A 7 -1.48 -56.82 -12.27
N ASN A 8 -0.53 -57.10 -13.12
CA ASN A 8 -0.12 -56.28 -14.25
C ASN A 8 -1.27 -56.22 -15.26
N ILE A 9 -1.66 -55.03 -15.71
CA ILE A 9 -2.35 -54.76 -16.97
C ILE A 9 -1.76 -53.45 -17.44
N GLY A 10 -0.90 -53.37 -18.38
CA GLY A 10 -1.13 -53.51 -19.81
C GLY A 10 -1.17 -52.12 -20.40
N THR A 11 -0.02 -51.66 -20.87
CA THR A 11 0.30 -50.78 -22.02
C THR A 11 -0.89 -50.15 -22.77
N ALA A 12 -0.92 -48.84 -22.82
CA ALA A 12 -1.38 -48.09 -23.98
C ALA A 12 -0.63 -46.76 -24.06
N VAL A 13 0.38 -46.75 -24.92
CA VAL A 13 1.08 -45.55 -25.38
C VAL A 13 0.12 -44.85 -26.35
N ILE A 14 -0.46 -43.76 -25.99
CA ILE A 14 -1.11 -42.85 -26.94
C ILE A 14 -0.26 -41.60 -27.02
N THR A 15 0.58 -41.56 -28.05
CA THR A 15 1.35 -40.40 -28.47
C THR A 15 0.42 -39.41 -29.15
N GLY A 16 -0.21 -38.53 -28.36
CA GLY A 16 -0.99 -37.40 -28.85
C GLY A 16 -0.12 -36.17 -28.90
N PHE A 17 0.44 -35.88 -30.08
CA PHE A 17 1.19 -34.66 -30.35
C PHE A 17 0.17 -33.52 -30.50
N LEU A 18 -0.19 -32.87 -29.41
CA LEU A 18 -0.99 -31.64 -29.42
C LEU A 18 -0.04 -30.44 -29.67
N LEU A 19 -0.04 -30.02 -30.94
CA LEU A 19 0.53 -28.74 -31.35
C LEU A 19 -0.24 -27.61 -30.62
N PHE A 20 0.29 -27.16 -29.50
CA PHE A 20 -0.17 -25.93 -28.87
C PHE A 20 0.32 -24.75 -29.72
N SER A 21 -0.54 -24.24 -30.55
CA SER A 21 -0.35 -22.95 -31.19
C SER A 21 -0.38 -21.89 -30.08
N VAL A 22 0.79 -21.37 -29.74
CA VAL A 22 0.93 -20.20 -28.88
C VAL A 22 0.46 -18.99 -29.70
N ALA A 23 -0.82 -18.68 -29.60
CA ALA A 23 -1.29 -17.39 -30.02
C ALA A 23 -0.67 -16.34 -29.11
N SER A 24 0.33 -15.64 -29.61
CA SER A 24 0.89 -14.45 -28.96
C SER A 24 -0.22 -13.42 -28.88
N VAL A 25 -0.87 -13.33 -27.71
CA VAL A 25 -1.70 -12.19 -27.35
C VAL A 25 -0.73 -11.03 -27.13
N ALA A 26 -0.50 -10.25 -28.17
CA ALA A 26 0.03 -8.92 -28.02
C ALA A 26 -1.02 -8.16 -27.20
N ALA A 27 -0.77 -8.06 -25.88
CA ALA A 27 -1.49 -7.16 -25.03
C ALA A 27 -1.18 -5.75 -25.56
N ALA A 28 -2.09 -5.22 -26.36
CA ALA A 28 -2.14 -3.80 -26.61
C ALA A 28 -2.31 -3.13 -25.25
N ASN A 29 -1.21 -2.59 -24.74
CA ASN A 29 -1.21 -1.66 -23.62
C ASN A 29 -1.79 -0.37 -24.19
N GLU A 30 -3.11 -0.33 -24.36
CA GLU A 30 -3.83 0.90 -24.60
C GLU A 30 -3.63 1.76 -23.36
N GLY A 31 -2.61 2.63 -23.46
CA GLY A 31 -2.40 3.69 -22.51
C GLY A 31 -3.71 4.43 -22.35
N MET A 32 -4.29 4.38 -21.16
CA MET A 32 -5.31 5.34 -20.75
C MET A 32 -4.65 6.71 -20.78
N GLU A 33 -4.78 7.39 -21.94
CA GLU A 33 -4.60 8.82 -22.04
C GLU A 33 -5.68 9.50 -21.19
N HIS A 34 -5.43 9.59 -19.91
CA HIS A 34 -6.14 10.52 -19.05
C HIS A 34 -5.75 11.92 -19.50
N GLY A 35 -6.72 12.64 -20.06
CA GLY A 35 -6.65 13.95 -20.69
C GLY A 35 -5.54 14.85 -20.18
N GLY A 36 -4.65 15.24 -21.08
CA GLY A 36 -3.39 15.93 -20.86
C GLY A 36 -3.50 17.28 -20.15
N LYS A 37 -3.58 17.27 -18.83
CA LYS A 37 -2.97 18.32 -18.01
C LYS A 37 -1.56 17.82 -17.72
N HIS A 38 -0.57 18.53 -18.26
CA HIS A 38 0.83 18.30 -17.89
C HIS A 38 0.95 18.27 -16.39
N MET A 39 1.12 17.05 -15.85
CA MET A 39 1.36 16.86 -14.43
C MET A 39 2.73 17.45 -14.13
N ASP A 40 2.79 18.55 -13.38
CA ASP A 40 4.06 19.13 -13.00
C ASP A 40 4.87 18.16 -12.11
N ALA A 41 6.17 18.34 -12.05
CA ALA A 41 7.07 17.44 -11.30
C ALA A 41 6.68 17.36 -9.81
N ALA A 42 6.12 18.43 -9.23
CA ALA A 42 5.67 18.43 -7.84
C ALA A 42 4.42 17.56 -7.65
N MET A 43 3.51 17.56 -8.61
CA MET A 43 2.33 16.71 -8.63
C MET A 43 2.71 15.24 -8.77
N ALA A 44 3.62 14.91 -9.71
CA ALA A 44 4.14 13.56 -9.88
C ALA A 44 4.78 13.04 -8.59
N LYS A 45 5.59 13.86 -7.92
CA LYS A 45 6.20 13.54 -6.63
C LYS A 45 5.16 13.30 -5.54
N GLN A 46 4.10 14.11 -5.50
CA GLN A 46 3.00 13.93 -4.54
C GLN A 46 2.27 12.60 -4.77
N HIS A 47 1.98 12.24 -6.02
CA HIS A 47 1.36 10.95 -6.34
C HIS A 47 2.24 9.78 -5.96
N HIS A 48 3.54 9.86 -6.22
CA HIS A 48 4.50 8.82 -5.80
C HIS A 48 4.52 8.65 -4.28
N MET A 49 4.53 9.75 -3.53
CA MET A 49 4.46 9.74 -2.07
C MET A 49 3.16 9.08 -1.58
N MET A 50 2.00 9.36 -2.20
CA MET A 50 0.73 8.71 -1.85
C MET A 50 0.75 7.21 -2.12
N ALA A 51 1.30 6.78 -3.26
CA ALA A 51 1.47 5.36 -3.57
C ALA A 51 2.36 4.64 -2.54
N MET A 52 3.46 5.27 -2.13
CA MET A 52 4.33 4.76 -1.05
C MET A 52 3.56 4.64 0.28
N TYR A 53 2.73 5.64 0.63
CA TYR A 53 1.95 5.58 1.87
C TYR A 53 0.99 4.38 1.92
N VAL A 54 0.35 4.02 0.81
CA VAL A 54 -0.52 2.84 0.74
C VAL A 54 0.27 1.57 1.08
N GLN A 55 1.48 1.41 0.52
CA GLN A 55 2.34 0.26 0.80
C GLN A 55 2.79 0.22 2.27
N VAL A 56 3.15 1.37 2.81
CA VAL A 56 3.61 1.49 4.20
C VAL A 56 2.47 1.21 5.19
N GLN A 57 1.24 1.66 4.91
CA GLN A 57 0.07 1.35 5.74
C GLN A 57 -0.15 -0.15 5.91
N VAL A 58 -0.08 -0.92 4.81
CA VAL A 58 -0.22 -2.38 4.84
C VAL A 58 0.85 -2.98 5.75
N LYS A 59 2.11 -2.56 5.60
CA LYS A 59 3.24 -3.08 6.38
C LYS A 59 3.15 -2.70 7.87
N ILE A 60 2.71 -1.49 8.20
CA ILE A 60 2.49 -1.08 9.61
C ILE A 60 1.39 -1.92 10.23
N ASN A 61 0.25 -2.11 9.55
CA ASN A 61 -0.84 -2.93 10.06
C ASN A 61 -0.41 -4.39 10.28
N GLU A 62 0.38 -4.94 9.36
CA GLU A 62 0.94 -6.29 9.52
C GLU A 62 1.89 -6.37 10.73
N SER A 63 2.79 -5.40 10.88
CA SER A 63 3.74 -5.33 12.00
C SER A 63 3.02 -5.17 13.34
N LEU A 64 1.96 -4.36 13.39
CA LEU A 64 1.11 -4.21 14.57
C LEU A 64 0.37 -5.50 14.93
N ARG A 65 -0.06 -6.30 13.94
CA ARG A 65 -0.67 -7.61 14.20
C ARG A 65 0.35 -8.60 14.77
N LYS A 66 1.59 -8.55 14.29
CA LYS A 66 2.70 -9.41 14.75
C LYS A 66 3.32 -8.91 16.06
N SER A 67 2.90 -7.78 16.60
CA SER A 67 3.50 -7.13 17.77
C SER A 67 5.00 -6.86 17.58
N ASP A 68 5.41 -6.49 16.37
CA ASP A 68 6.80 -6.16 16.02
C ASP A 68 7.03 -4.64 16.06
N ALA A 69 7.48 -4.15 17.21
CA ALA A 69 7.74 -2.73 17.41
C ALA A 69 8.84 -2.17 16.50
N LYS A 70 9.87 -2.99 16.19
CA LYS A 70 10.98 -2.56 15.31
C LYS A 70 10.50 -2.36 13.87
N ALA A 71 9.69 -3.29 13.39
CA ALA A 71 9.10 -3.16 12.05
C ALA A 71 8.12 -1.99 11.98
N VAL A 72 7.29 -1.76 13.00
CA VAL A 72 6.40 -0.57 13.09
C VAL A 72 7.23 0.71 12.98
N GLU A 73 8.31 0.83 13.75
CA GLU A 73 9.18 2.02 13.70
C GLU A 73 9.83 2.21 12.34
N ALA A 74 10.37 1.14 11.74
CA ALA A 74 11.04 1.19 10.44
C ALA A 74 10.08 1.64 9.32
N GLU A 75 8.87 1.10 9.29
CA GLU A 75 7.87 1.48 8.29
C GLU A 75 7.33 2.90 8.55
N ALA A 76 7.02 3.26 9.79
CA ALA A 76 6.56 4.60 10.14
C ALA A 76 7.59 5.69 9.80
N ARG A 77 8.88 5.39 9.89
CA ARG A 77 9.95 6.32 9.49
C ARG A 77 9.83 6.75 8.03
N LYS A 78 9.42 5.85 7.12
CA LYS A 78 9.21 6.17 5.71
C LYS A 78 8.14 7.26 5.52
N ILE A 79 7.10 7.23 6.34
CA ILE A 79 6.10 8.30 6.37
C ILE A 79 6.70 9.58 6.97
N LEU A 80 7.32 9.48 8.13
CA LEU A 80 7.76 10.65 8.91
C LEU A 80 8.79 11.51 8.17
N VAL A 81 9.67 10.89 7.36
CA VAL A 81 10.67 11.65 6.58
C VAL A 81 10.06 12.45 5.43
N THR A 82 8.86 12.10 4.98
CA THR A 82 8.15 12.81 3.88
C THR A 82 7.10 13.82 4.40
N ILE A 83 6.90 13.93 5.71
CA ILE A 83 5.94 14.87 6.29
C ILE A 83 6.20 16.33 5.91
N PRO A 84 7.45 16.84 5.84
CA PRO A 84 7.69 18.21 5.37
C PRO A 84 7.11 18.46 3.96
N GLU A 85 7.27 17.50 3.06
CA GLU A 85 6.72 17.57 1.70
C GLU A 85 5.19 17.55 1.70
N LEU A 86 4.59 16.67 2.51
CA LEU A 86 3.14 16.60 2.67
C LEU A 86 2.56 17.92 3.18
N LYS A 87 3.22 18.56 4.14
CA LYS A 87 2.82 19.89 4.68
C LYS A 87 2.94 21.02 3.65
N ALA A 88 3.85 20.87 2.69
CA ALA A 88 4.08 21.84 1.61
C ALA A 88 3.23 21.54 0.35
N ALA A 89 2.57 20.39 0.28
CA ALA A 89 1.82 19.92 -0.87
C ALA A 89 0.73 20.93 -1.30
N LYS A 90 0.46 20.95 -2.61
CA LYS A 90 -0.66 21.71 -3.18
C LYS A 90 -1.86 20.77 -3.31
N PRO A 91 -3.04 21.13 -2.81
CA PRO A 91 -4.23 20.32 -3.01
C PRO A 91 -4.70 20.34 -4.47
N HIS A 92 -5.38 19.29 -4.94
CA HIS A 92 -5.98 19.23 -6.27
C HIS A 92 -7.23 20.11 -6.34
N LYS A 93 -8.03 20.13 -5.28
CA LYS A 93 -9.18 21.02 -5.12
C LYS A 93 -9.11 21.77 -3.80
N ASN A 94 -9.96 22.78 -3.63
CA ASN A 94 -9.95 23.65 -2.46
C ASN A 94 -8.62 24.38 -2.26
N LEU A 95 -8.01 24.87 -3.34
CA LEU A 95 -6.66 25.45 -3.39
C LEU A 95 -6.43 26.55 -2.33
N LYS A 96 -7.47 27.32 -1.97
CA LYS A 96 -7.40 28.37 -0.94
C LYS A 96 -7.30 27.81 0.49
N GLN A 97 -7.53 26.51 0.69
CA GLN A 97 -7.59 25.88 2.02
C GLN A 97 -6.28 25.18 2.41
N ARG A 98 -5.13 25.67 1.94
CA ARG A 98 -3.80 25.08 2.24
C ARG A 98 -3.51 25.00 3.74
N LYS A 99 -4.01 25.95 4.55
CA LYS A 99 -3.88 25.90 6.02
C LYS A 99 -4.57 24.66 6.60
N ALA A 100 -5.77 24.34 6.13
CA ALA A 100 -6.50 23.15 6.58
C ALA A 100 -5.79 21.84 6.15
N LEU A 101 -5.25 21.76 4.93
CA LEU A 101 -4.43 20.63 4.49
C LEU A 101 -3.23 20.43 5.42
N ARG A 102 -2.50 21.51 5.71
CA ARG A 102 -1.34 21.46 6.62
C ARG A 102 -1.72 21.02 8.02
N GLN A 103 -2.86 21.45 8.55
CA GLN A 103 -3.36 21.02 9.86
C GLN A 103 -3.63 19.51 9.89
N ILE A 104 -4.24 18.94 8.84
CA ILE A 104 -4.46 17.51 8.73
C ILE A 104 -3.12 16.75 8.67
N ALA A 105 -2.15 17.26 7.91
CA ALA A 105 -0.81 16.66 7.84
C ALA A 105 -0.07 16.69 9.18
N VAL A 106 -0.23 17.76 9.99
CA VAL A 106 0.32 17.84 11.35
C VAL A 106 -0.35 16.82 12.28
N ALA A 107 -1.68 16.68 12.20
CA ALA A 107 -2.40 15.70 12.98
C ALA A 107 -2.01 14.26 12.58
N PHE A 108 -1.86 14.00 11.30
CA PHE A 108 -1.36 12.72 10.76
C PHE A 108 0.02 12.37 11.33
N GLU A 109 0.97 13.31 11.26
CA GLU A 109 2.30 13.13 11.86
C GLU A 109 2.23 12.77 13.34
N ALA A 110 1.40 13.50 14.10
CA ALA A 110 1.25 13.27 15.54
C ALA A 110 0.69 11.87 15.83
N ASP A 111 -0.29 11.41 15.04
CA ASP A 111 -0.89 10.09 15.22
C ASP A 111 0.10 8.98 14.83
N VAL A 112 0.91 9.14 13.77
CA VAL A 112 2.00 8.20 13.40
C VAL A 112 3.07 8.13 14.52
N LYS A 113 3.49 9.27 15.07
CA LYS A 113 4.45 9.32 16.19
C LYS A 113 3.90 8.61 17.44
N LYS A 114 2.62 8.79 17.76
CA LYS A 114 1.95 8.08 18.86
C LYS A 114 1.92 6.59 18.64
N THR A 115 1.69 6.13 17.40
CA THR A 115 1.74 4.71 17.03
C THR A 115 3.10 4.12 17.39
N VAL A 116 4.18 4.76 16.94
CA VAL A 116 5.54 4.30 17.23
C VAL A 116 5.83 4.28 18.74
N ALA A 117 5.45 5.36 19.44
CA ALA A 117 5.70 5.48 20.87
C ALA A 117 4.98 4.40 21.69
N ALA A 118 3.72 4.07 21.33
CA ALA A 118 2.96 3.01 21.98
C ALA A 118 3.55 1.62 21.67
N ALA A 119 3.89 1.35 20.41
CA ALA A 119 4.52 0.08 20.01
C ALA A 119 5.85 -0.16 20.74
N LYS A 120 6.69 0.87 20.88
CA LYS A 120 7.95 0.80 21.65
C LYS A 120 7.78 0.46 23.13
N LYS A 121 6.63 0.82 23.69
CA LYS A 121 6.27 0.48 25.08
C LYS A 121 5.62 -0.90 25.20
N GLY A 122 5.44 -1.63 24.09
CA GLY A 122 4.71 -2.90 24.07
C GLY A 122 3.19 -2.74 24.10
N ASP A 123 2.66 -1.50 24.09
CA ASP A 123 1.23 -1.23 24.04
C ASP A 123 0.72 -1.30 22.59
N PHE A 124 0.54 -2.51 22.09
CA PHE A 124 0.06 -2.73 20.72
C PHE A 124 -1.43 -2.42 20.53
N THR A 125 -2.22 -2.42 21.61
CA THR A 125 -3.62 -1.97 21.55
C THR A 125 -3.69 -0.47 21.35
N GLY A 126 -2.93 0.29 22.14
CA GLY A 126 -2.79 1.74 21.97
C GLY A 126 -2.16 2.11 20.62
N ALA A 127 -1.16 1.35 20.16
CA ALA A 127 -0.53 1.55 18.86
C ALA A 127 -1.52 1.36 17.69
N LYS A 128 -2.33 0.31 17.70
CA LYS A 128 -3.40 0.08 16.71
C LYS A 128 -4.43 1.21 16.72
N SER A 129 -4.86 1.64 17.91
CA SER A 129 -5.81 2.76 18.04
C SER A 129 -5.22 4.07 17.50
N ALA A 130 -3.96 4.36 17.78
CA ALA A 130 -3.27 5.53 17.25
C ALA A 130 -3.11 5.47 15.73
N PHE A 131 -2.80 4.30 15.18
CA PHE A 131 -2.65 4.13 13.74
C PHE A 131 -3.98 4.26 13.00
N ALA A 132 -5.07 3.72 13.54
CA ALA A 132 -6.41 3.93 12.99
C ALA A 132 -6.79 5.43 12.88
N LYS A 133 -6.35 6.25 13.84
CA LYS A 133 -6.50 7.71 13.74
C LYS A 133 -5.67 8.29 12.61
N ALA A 134 -4.44 7.83 12.42
CA ALA A 134 -3.62 8.24 11.28
C ALA A 134 -4.30 7.91 9.94
N GLU A 135 -4.85 6.72 9.79
CA GLU A 135 -5.61 6.32 8.59
C GLU A 135 -6.86 7.19 8.38
N ALA A 136 -7.57 7.55 9.45
CA ALA A 136 -8.69 8.47 9.38
C ALA A 136 -8.27 9.86 8.86
N ARG A 137 -7.02 10.32 9.13
CA ARG A 137 -6.51 11.57 8.54
C ARG A 137 -6.30 11.47 7.04
N CYS A 138 -5.88 10.30 6.55
CA CYS A 138 -5.78 10.06 5.10
C CYS A 138 -7.15 10.21 4.44
N ASN A 139 -8.17 9.58 4.99
CA ASN A 139 -9.54 9.67 4.49
C ASN A 139 -10.08 11.11 4.54
N GLN A 140 -9.84 11.82 5.65
CA GLN A 140 -10.24 13.22 5.82
C GLN A 140 -9.59 14.14 4.77
N CYS A 141 -8.28 13.94 4.52
CA CYS A 141 -7.55 14.69 3.53
C CYS A 141 -8.06 14.41 2.12
N HIS A 142 -8.22 13.15 1.76
CA HIS A 142 -8.69 12.74 0.44
C HIS A 142 -10.11 13.22 0.15
N ALA A 143 -11.04 13.09 1.09
CA ALA A 143 -12.41 13.58 0.92
C ALA A 143 -12.47 15.10 0.65
N LYS A 144 -11.50 15.85 1.18
CA LYS A 144 -11.50 17.32 1.07
C LYS A 144 -10.66 17.85 -0.09
N PHE A 145 -9.56 17.18 -0.46
CA PHE A 145 -8.51 17.76 -1.30
C PHE A 145 -8.13 16.92 -2.53
N ARG A 146 -8.58 15.67 -2.63
CA ARG A 146 -8.38 14.81 -3.80
C ARG A 146 -9.57 14.93 -4.75
N ASP A 147 -9.35 14.78 -6.06
CA ASP A 147 -10.39 14.67 -7.09
C ASP A 147 -11.12 13.34 -6.99
#